data_72e7e80bc5624cb57584cc4566b765f2
#
_entry.id   72e7e80bc5624cb57584cc4566b765f2
#
_cell.length_a   1.000
_cell.length_b   1.000
_cell.length_c   1.000
_cell.angle_alpha   90.00
_cell.angle_beta   90.00
_cell.angle_gamma   90.00
#
_symmetry.space_group_name_H-M   'P 1'
#
loop_
_entity.id
_entity.type
_entity.pdbx_description
1 polymer ?
#
loop_
_entity_poly.entity_id
_entity_poly.type
_entity_poly.pdbx_seq_one_letter_code
_entity_poly.pdbx_strand_id
1 'polypeptide(L)'
;IDFLVLSKGNFRMVVSDGELSPIKLAVETLQRDFKSVMGFCPPIVSTSTDGEKELIELIIINESIVDSSMNKSELRPLDGFESHRLYAETSSRRIYLTGKDMRGTIYAIYTFSEKFLDVPPLWFFSSWEPQKKKQIEVPCNLDYFYKSPQVRYRAWFPNDTELFTPWRQLTVQNNEVWLETMLRLKLNTVEMEQTITYPDYKLEESVSLLRKYGLILSSTHHTACNNNLVTWKEYWYKVHGIAPPKLLLSDEKSLCEFWQYSIETVCRCEQENLWTIAFRGIGDQPYWAAFEDAPVSEEERAEVINRMLHIQLAMIKEKTGNPNPFVRVTFYDELSDLLAKGYLKPPVGNNILWTFVAARRDHYPYDDIVTFDTATQINLGYYMNLQFTSTGAHLAAAEGPWKMEFNFRYANSRCPLALSVVNAGNLREFVMELAANASMMWDMATYDTDRFLYDFCVCYFGKEHAEEVMQLYRDYYYAYWEQKSADFPGLERQFIFHDLRYARVFKQIGEGFECFSSNPLKDIIRERVPGRSFRIEGNNQVDSLLSGMERTFDRFDKVAQRCAQLMPQLPEQYRCFFHDNL
;
A
#
# COMPACT_ATOMS: atom_id res chain seq x y z
N ILE A 1 -22.50 20.81 26.43
CA ILE A 1 -22.33 19.39 26.02
C ILE A 1 -21.91 18.64 27.28
N ASP A 2 -22.64 17.59 27.63
CA ASP A 2 -22.28 16.71 28.74
C ASP A 2 -21.22 15.70 28.25
N PHE A 3 -20.33 15.27 29.16
CA PHE A 3 -19.25 14.34 28.84
C PHE A 3 -19.24 13.13 29.77
N LEU A 4 -18.88 11.99 29.23
CA LEU A 4 -18.35 10.87 29.99
C LEU A 4 -16.85 11.13 30.21
N VAL A 5 -16.45 11.31 31.46
CA VAL A 5 -15.08 11.67 31.81
C VAL A 5 -14.32 10.43 32.27
N LEU A 6 -13.38 9.96 31.43
CA LEU A 6 -12.49 8.87 31.75
C LEU A 6 -11.30 9.40 32.56
N SER A 7 -11.12 8.87 33.76
CA SER A 7 -10.00 9.20 34.65
C SER A 7 -9.46 7.95 35.32
N LYS A 8 -8.32 8.07 35.94
CA LYS A 8 -7.64 6.93 36.57
C LYS A 8 -8.57 6.19 37.55
N GLY A 9 -8.86 4.92 37.23
CA GLY A 9 -9.61 4.01 38.09
C GLY A 9 -11.12 4.03 37.92
N ASN A 10 -11.69 4.90 37.05
CA ASN A 10 -13.15 4.97 36.86
C ASN A 10 -13.65 4.34 35.56
N PHE A 11 -12.79 3.67 34.79
CA PHE A 11 -13.19 3.01 33.55
C PHE A 11 -12.40 1.72 33.29
N ARG A 12 -12.96 0.88 32.44
CA ARG A 12 -12.35 -0.37 31.97
C ARG A 12 -12.71 -0.65 30.52
N MET A 13 -12.00 -1.57 29.88
CA MET A 13 -12.28 -2.07 28.55
C MET A 13 -12.92 -3.44 28.62
N VAL A 14 -13.96 -3.67 27.82
CA VAL A 14 -14.67 -4.94 27.78
C VAL A 14 -14.49 -5.55 26.39
N VAL A 15 -13.92 -6.75 26.33
CA VAL A 15 -13.77 -7.55 25.11
C VAL A 15 -14.03 -9.01 25.42
N SER A 16 -14.87 -9.67 24.64
CA SER A 16 -15.26 -11.08 24.85
C SER A 16 -14.03 -12.02 24.83
N ASP A 17 -14.05 -13.04 25.69
CA ASP A 17 -13.03 -14.11 25.66
C ASP A 17 -13.00 -14.86 24.33
N GLY A 18 -14.14 -14.95 23.63
CA GLY A 18 -14.27 -15.57 22.31
C GLY A 18 -13.86 -14.67 21.14
N GLU A 19 -13.39 -13.44 21.40
CA GLU A 19 -13.02 -12.52 20.34
C GLU A 19 -11.75 -12.96 19.59
N LEU A 20 -11.60 -12.52 18.35
CA LEU A 20 -10.47 -12.83 17.48
C LEU A 20 -9.17 -12.21 18.00
N SER A 21 -8.08 -12.97 17.90
CA SER A 21 -6.76 -12.55 18.40
C SER A 21 -6.26 -11.19 17.87
N PRO A 22 -6.45 -10.83 16.58
CA PRO A 22 -6.06 -9.50 16.11
C PRO A 22 -6.81 -8.35 16.78
N ILE A 23 -8.08 -8.55 17.15
CA ILE A 23 -8.86 -7.55 17.90
C ILE A 23 -8.32 -7.43 19.33
N LYS A 24 -8.05 -8.56 19.99
CA LYS A 24 -7.43 -8.54 21.35
C LYS A 24 -6.10 -7.81 21.35
N LEU A 25 -5.28 -8.03 20.33
CA LEU A 25 -4.01 -7.30 20.15
C LEU A 25 -4.23 -5.78 20.00
N ALA A 26 -5.25 -5.37 19.26
CA ALA A 26 -5.61 -3.95 19.12
C ALA A 26 -6.10 -3.35 20.45
N VAL A 27 -6.83 -4.11 21.28
CA VAL A 27 -7.25 -3.68 22.64
C VAL A 27 -6.03 -3.51 23.56
N GLU A 28 -5.08 -4.43 23.52
CA GLU A 28 -3.80 -4.30 24.28
C GLU A 28 -3.01 -3.08 23.79
N THR A 29 -3.02 -2.80 22.50
CA THR A 29 -2.40 -1.61 21.92
C THR A 29 -3.09 -0.34 22.43
N LEU A 30 -4.42 -0.29 22.48
CA LEU A 30 -5.16 0.83 23.07
C LEU A 30 -4.83 1.00 24.57
N GLN A 31 -4.66 -0.10 25.31
CA GLN A 31 -4.24 -0.06 26.71
C GLN A 31 -2.85 0.58 26.85
N ARG A 32 -1.92 0.24 25.95
CA ARG A 32 -0.60 0.88 25.87
C ARG A 32 -0.72 2.38 25.59
N ASP A 33 -1.62 2.79 24.69
CA ASP A 33 -1.85 4.20 24.37
C ASP A 33 -2.40 4.95 25.58
N PHE A 34 -3.35 4.39 26.32
CA PHE A 34 -3.81 4.94 27.60
C PHE A 34 -2.66 5.12 28.59
N LYS A 35 -1.80 4.12 28.72
CA LYS A 35 -0.61 4.21 29.59
C LYS A 35 0.31 5.34 29.17
N SER A 36 0.54 5.50 27.88
CA SER A 36 1.40 6.54 27.33
C SER A 36 0.84 7.94 27.59
N VAL A 37 -0.47 8.13 27.46
CA VAL A 37 -1.13 9.44 27.56
C VAL A 37 -1.54 9.77 28.99
N MET A 38 -2.14 8.83 29.72
CA MET A 38 -2.70 9.04 31.07
C MET A 38 -1.82 8.51 32.20
N GLY A 39 -0.77 7.75 31.90
CA GLY A 39 0.02 7.05 32.92
C GLY A 39 -0.77 5.94 33.65
N PHE A 40 -1.85 5.46 33.06
CA PHE A 40 -2.77 4.47 33.64
C PHE A 40 -3.09 3.37 32.62
N CYS A 41 -3.04 2.11 33.07
CA CYS A 41 -3.48 0.95 32.27
C CYS A 41 -4.90 0.57 32.72
N PRO A 42 -5.95 0.86 31.93
CA PRO A 42 -7.30 0.45 32.27
C PRO A 42 -7.38 -1.09 32.25
N PRO A 43 -8.12 -1.71 33.19
CA PRO A 43 -8.32 -3.16 33.15
C PRO A 43 -9.04 -3.59 31.87
N ILE A 44 -8.67 -4.79 31.39
CA ILE A 44 -9.39 -5.48 30.31
C ILE A 44 -10.15 -6.63 30.94
N VAL A 45 -11.46 -6.67 30.70
CA VAL A 45 -12.37 -7.71 31.24
C VAL A 45 -13.17 -8.34 30.12
N SER A 46 -13.67 -9.56 30.36
CA SER A 46 -14.43 -10.30 29.34
C SER A 46 -15.94 -10.08 29.37
N THR A 47 -16.45 -9.57 30.48
CA THR A 47 -17.89 -9.37 30.67
C THR A 47 -18.18 -8.00 31.24
N SER A 48 -19.27 -7.40 30.76
CA SER A 48 -19.85 -6.19 31.33
C SER A 48 -20.61 -6.54 32.63
N THR A 49 -20.61 -5.63 33.59
CA THR A 49 -21.37 -5.80 34.84
C THR A 49 -22.35 -4.65 35.04
N ASP A 50 -23.61 -4.97 35.25
CA ASP A 50 -24.70 -3.98 35.43
C ASP A 50 -24.73 -3.34 36.84
N GLY A 51 -23.76 -3.59 37.69
CA GLY A 51 -23.84 -3.26 39.12
C GLY A 51 -23.04 -2.08 39.63
N GLU A 52 -22.06 -1.58 38.88
CA GLU A 52 -21.18 -0.50 39.32
C GLU A 52 -21.60 0.84 38.70
N LYS A 53 -22.48 1.56 39.40
CA LYS A 53 -23.12 2.81 38.89
C LYS A 53 -22.18 3.94 38.49
N GLU A 54 -20.90 3.91 38.89
CA GLU A 54 -19.93 4.98 38.60
C GLU A 54 -18.88 4.59 37.57
N LEU A 55 -18.78 3.32 37.18
CA LEU A 55 -17.79 2.83 36.26
C LEU A 55 -18.21 3.07 34.80
N ILE A 56 -17.28 3.55 33.99
CA ILE A 56 -17.46 3.68 32.54
C ILE A 56 -16.86 2.47 31.85
N GLU A 57 -17.60 1.91 30.89
CA GLU A 57 -17.12 0.76 30.11
C GLU A 57 -16.89 1.17 28.65
N LEU A 58 -15.67 0.89 28.12
CA LEU A 58 -15.39 0.88 26.70
C LEU A 58 -15.66 -0.53 26.18
N ILE A 59 -16.72 -0.70 25.42
CA ILE A 59 -17.19 -2.01 24.94
C ILE A 59 -16.79 -2.21 23.49
N ILE A 60 -15.96 -3.23 23.26
CA ILE A 60 -15.48 -3.60 21.94
C ILE A 60 -16.36 -4.69 21.37
N ILE A 61 -16.96 -4.47 20.19
CA ILE A 61 -17.88 -5.39 19.55
C ILE A 61 -17.53 -5.62 18.09
N ASN A 62 -17.35 -6.89 17.76
CA ASN A 62 -17.29 -7.38 16.40
C ASN A 62 -18.63 -7.99 16.02
N GLU A 63 -19.41 -7.34 15.14
CA GLU A 63 -20.75 -7.81 14.76
C GLU A 63 -20.73 -9.20 14.09
N SER A 64 -19.64 -9.62 13.48
CA SER A 64 -19.55 -10.92 12.79
C SER A 64 -19.59 -12.12 13.73
N ILE A 65 -19.28 -11.92 15.01
CA ILE A 65 -19.25 -12.98 16.04
C ILE A 65 -20.07 -12.65 17.30
N VAL A 66 -21.02 -11.71 17.20
CA VAL A 66 -21.90 -11.37 18.33
C VAL A 66 -22.70 -12.59 18.77
N ASP A 67 -22.41 -13.05 19.98
CA ASP A 67 -23.16 -14.12 20.63
C ASP A 67 -24.58 -13.67 20.99
N SER A 68 -25.48 -14.65 21.07
CA SER A 68 -26.88 -14.46 21.45
C SER A 68 -27.10 -13.92 22.89
N SER A 69 -26.02 -13.88 23.69
CA SER A 69 -26.01 -13.32 25.05
C SER A 69 -26.03 -11.79 25.09
N MET A 70 -25.66 -11.11 23.98
CA MET A 70 -25.73 -9.65 23.91
C MET A 70 -27.10 -9.17 23.46
N ASN A 71 -27.58 -8.13 24.12
CA ASN A 71 -28.85 -7.51 23.75
C ASN A 71 -28.70 -6.75 22.42
N LYS A 72 -28.99 -7.43 21.30
CA LYS A 72 -28.89 -6.87 19.94
C LYS A 72 -29.73 -5.61 19.74
N SER A 73 -30.71 -5.35 20.60
CA SER A 73 -31.58 -4.16 20.53
C SER A 73 -30.84 -2.86 20.89
N GLU A 74 -29.70 -2.95 21.57
CA GLU A 74 -28.87 -1.80 21.94
C GLU A 74 -27.81 -1.46 20.90
N LEU A 75 -27.55 -2.38 19.94
CA LEU A 75 -26.53 -2.17 18.93
C LEU A 75 -27.08 -1.37 17.75
N ARG A 76 -26.27 -0.40 17.31
CA ARG A 76 -26.53 0.35 16.07
C ARG A 76 -25.93 -0.42 14.90
N PRO A 77 -26.75 -1.04 14.03
CA PRO A 77 -26.28 -1.97 13.01
C PRO A 77 -25.34 -1.27 12.01
N LEU A 78 -24.35 -2.03 11.55
CA LEU A 78 -23.39 -1.64 10.54
C LEU A 78 -23.64 -2.40 9.24
N ASP A 79 -23.35 -1.77 8.11
CA ASP A 79 -23.47 -2.35 6.78
C ASP A 79 -22.16 -2.19 5.98
N GLY A 80 -21.83 -3.26 5.24
CA GLY A 80 -20.62 -3.31 4.42
C GLY A 80 -19.34 -3.65 5.20
N PHE A 81 -18.40 -4.25 4.49
CA PHE A 81 -17.10 -4.67 5.05
C PHE A 81 -16.33 -3.50 5.65
N GLU A 82 -15.65 -3.76 6.77
CA GLU A 82 -14.80 -2.81 7.50
C GLU A 82 -15.50 -1.52 7.97
N SER A 83 -16.83 -1.42 7.83
CA SER A 83 -17.56 -0.32 8.45
C SER A 83 -17.47 -0.41 9.96
N HIS A 84 -17.48 0.76 10.63
CA HIS A 84 -17.32 0.82 12.08
C HIS A 84 -17.97 2.07 12.66
N ARG A 85 -18.18 2.06 13.97
CA ARG A 85 -18.85 3.14 14.67
C ARG A 85 -18.34 3.28 16.09
N LEU A 86 -18.25 4.52 16.54
CA LEU A 86 -18.01 4.88 17.93
C LEU A 86 -19.24 5.66 18.42
N TYR A 87 -19.86 5.22 19.51
CA TYR A 87 -20.99 5.94 20.08
C TYR A 87 -21.05 5.78 21.60
N ALA A 88 -21.64 6.76 22.26
CA ALA A 88 -21.84 6.76 23.71
C ALA A 88 -23.31 6.48 24.05
N GLU A 89 -23.52 5.74 25.13
CA GLU A 89 -24.81 5.54 25.77
C GLU A 89 -24.73 6.00 27.22
N THR A 90 -25.31 7.17 27.47
CA THR A 90 -25.14 7.88 28.75
C THR A 90 -25.83 7.17 29.91
N SER A 91 -27.02 6.59 29.66
CA SER A 91 -27.81 5.91 30.68
C SER A 91 -27.10 4.73 31.32
N SER A 92 -26.31 4.00 30.51
CA SER A 92 -25.51 2.84 30.95
C SER A 92 -24.04 3.19 31.22
N ARG A 93 -23.61 4.43 30.97
CA ARG A 93 -22.22 4.89 31.04
C ARG A 93 -21.28 4.04 30.15
N ARG A 94 -21.71 3.73 28.95
CA ARG A 94 -20.97 2.89 28.01
C ARG A 94 -20.55 3.68 26.78
N ILE A 95 -19.35 3.37 26.32
CA ILE A 95 -18.79 3.83 25.04
C ILE A 95 -18.57 2.60 24.19
N TYR A 96 -19.24 2.53 23.05
CA TYR A 96 -19.18 1.39 22.15
C TYR A 96 -18.20 1.66 21.01
N LEU A 97 -17.29 0.71 20.81
CA LEU A 97 -16.35 0.64 19.69
C LEU A 97 -16.73 -0.59 18.86
N THR A 98 -17.50 -0.37 17.79
CA THR A 98 -18.13 -1.45 17.06
C THR A 98 -17.60 -1.53 15.62
N GLY A 99 -17.42 -2.74 15.12
CA GLY A 99 -17.06 -3.02 13.74
C GLY A 99 -17.96 -4.08 13.12
N LYS A 100 -18.18 -3.98 11.82
CA LYS A 100 -18.95 -4.97 11.06
C LYS A 100 -18.27 -6.33 11.04
N ASP A 101 -16.95 -6.29 11.00
CA ASP A 101 -16.06 -7.44 10.94
C ASP A 101 -14.78 -7.18 11.78
N MET A 102 -13.83 -8.10 11.71
CA MET A 102 -12.58 -8.03 12.45
C MET A 102 -11.85 -6.69 12.23
N ARG A 103 -11.61 -6.31 10.98
CA ARG A 103 -10.86 -5.08 10.67
C ARG A 103 -11.66 -3.82 10.99
N GLY A 104 -12.95 -3.81 10.74
CA GLY A 104 -13.82 -2.72 11.18
C GLY A 104 -13.72 -2.47 12.68
N THR A 105 -13.71 -3.55 13.48
CA THR A 105 -13.54 -3.44 14.93
C THR A 105 -12.17 -2.90 15.32
N ILE A 106 -11.11 -3.36 14.69
CA ILE A 106 -9.74 -2.84 14.88
C ILE A 106 -9.69 -1.34 14.54
N TYR A 107 -10.32 -0.93 13.44
CA TYR A 107 -10.37 0.48 13.03
C TYR A 107 -11.15 1.34 14.01
N ALA A 108 -12.23 0.83 14.62
CA ALA A 108 -12.95 1.55 15.68
C ALA A 108 -12.03 1.80 16.89
N ILE A 109 -11.26 0.79 17.29
CA ILE A 109 -10.30 0.90 18.41
C ILE A 109 -9.24 1.97 18.13
N TYR A 110 -8.61 1.95 16.96
CA TYR A 110 -7.59 2.94 16.61
C TYR A 110 -8.17 4.33 16.34
N THR A 111 -9.40 4.42 15.84
CA THR A 111 -10.10 5.70 15.72
C THR A 111 -10.36 6.32 17.09
N PHE A 112 -10.71 5.54 18.11
CA PHE A 112 -10.83 6.03 19.47
C PHE A 112 -9.50 6.58 19.99
N SER A 113 -8.42 5.86 19.80
CA SER A 113 -7.07 6.29 20.18
C SER A 113 -6.69 7.61 19.51
N GLU A 114 -6.92 7.72 18.20
CA GLU A 114 -6.63 8.95 17.44
C GLU A 114 -7.46 10.14 17.91
N LYS A 115 -8.78 9.97 18.09
CA LYS A 115 -9.71 11.07 18.36
C LYS A 115 -9.71 11.55 19.82
N PHE A 116 -9.45 10.66 20.78
CA PHE A 116 -9.56 10.97 22.20
C PHE A 116 -8.24 10.95 22.95
N LEU A 117 -7.28 10.14 22.52
CA LEU A 117 -5.95 10.10 23.11
C LEU A 117 -4.91 10.92 22.35
N ASP A 118 -5.27 11.46 21.17
CA ASP A 118 -4.39 12.18 20.26
C ASP A 118 -3.17 11.35 19.84
N VAL A 119 -3.32 10.02 19.72
CA VAL A 119 -2.28 9.14 19.18
C VAL A 119 -2.45 9.06 17.67
N PRO A 120 -1.61 9.75 16.88
CA PRO A 120 -1.77 9.78 15.44
C PRO A 120 -1.35 8.45 14.80
N PRO A 121 -1.85 8.11 13.60
CA PRO A 121 -1.48 6.87 12.92
C PRO A 121 0.03 6.66 12.76
N LEU A 122 0.77 7.73 12.49
CA LEU A 122 2.21 7.68 12.27
C LEU A 122 3.04 7.98 13.54
N TRP A 123 2.48 7.74 14.72
CA TRP A 123 3.14 8.05 16.00
C TRP A 123 4.57 7.55 16.09
N PHE A 124 4.87 6.37 15.55
CA PHE A 124 6.20 5.78 15.59
C PHE A 124 7.15 6.39 14.55
N PHE A 125 6.66 6.62 13.34
CA PHE A 125 7.47 7.13 12.22
C PHE A 125 7.68 8.65 12.26
N SER A 126 6.77 9.39 12.90
CA SER A 126 6.95 10.81 13.17
C SER A 126 7.61 11.01 14.54
N SER A 127 8.17 12.15 14.80
CA SER A 127 8.73 12.46 16.11
C SER A 127 7.64 12.81 17.14
N TRP A 128 6.52 12.10 17.08
CA TRP A 128 5.39 12.35 17.97
C TRP A 128 5.70 11.94 19.41
N GLU A 129 5.31 12.79 20.36
CA GLU A 129 5.39 12.52 21.80
C GLU A 129 3.99 12.59 22.44
N PRO A 130 3.70 11.67 23.40
CA PRO A 130 2.38 11.66 24.03
C PRO A 130 2.12 12.96 24.83
N GLN A 131 1.02 13.62 24.52
CA GLN A 131 0.51 14.71 25.33
C GLN A 131 -0.14 14.14 26.59
N LYS A 132 0.40 14.45 27.75
CA LYS A 132 -0.10 13.91 29.02
C LYS A 132 -1.47 14.50 29.36
N LYS A 133 -2.46 13.65 29.61
CA LYS A 133 -3.81 13.99 29.99
C LYS A 133 -4.16 13.37 31.34
N LYS A 134 -4.77 14.15 32.24
CA LYS A 134 -5.29 13.64 33.52
C LYS A 134 -6.63 12.91 33.33
N GLN A 135 -7.40 13.37 32.36
CA GLN A 135 -8.72 12.83 32.02
C GLN A 135 -8.97 12.94 30.51
N ILE A 136 -9.86 12.09 30.03
CA ILE A 136 -10.36 12.10 28.65
C ILE A 136 -11.85 12.40 28.69
N GLU A 137 -12.28 13.38 27.93
CA GLU A 137 -13.68 13.78 27.82
C GLU A 137 -14.30 13.22 26.54
N VAL A 138 -15.26 12.33 26.69
CA VAL A 138 -16.02 11.75 25.58
C VAL A 138 -17.41 12.35 25.58
N PRO A 139 -17.85 13.04 24.52
CA PRO A 139 -19.17 13.65 24.47
C PRO A 139 -20.28 12.62 24.67
N CYS A 140 -21.27 12.91 25.51
CA CYS A 140 -22.42 12.03 25.74
C CYS A 140 -23.25 11.78 24.48
N ASN A 141 -23.17 12.66 23.50
CA ASN A 141 -23.82 12.51 22.19
C ASN A 141 -22.86 12.00 21.11
N LEU A 142 -21.74 11.37 21.49
CA LEU A 142 -20.82 10.77 20.52
C LEU A 142 -21.57 9.80 19.60
N ASP A 143 -21.40 10.00 18.30
CA ASP A 143 -21.86 9.10 17.26
C ASP A 143 -21.03 9.31 15.99
N TYR A 144 -19.89 8.64 15.91
CA TYR A 144 -19.02 8.64 14.75
C TYR A 144 -19.23 7.37 13.94
N PHE A 145 -19.81 7.53 12.76
CA PHE A 145 -20.05 6.44 11.81
C PHE A 145 -19.09 6.51 10.63
N TYR A 146 -18.43 5.41 10.35
CA TYR A 146 -17.55 5.22 9.21
C TYR A 146 -18.13 4.13 8.31
N LYS A 147 -18.62 4.51 7.15
CA LYS A 147 -19.12 3.58 6.13
C LYS A 147 -18.02 2.68 5.62
N SER A 148 -18.38 1.61 4.95
CA SER A 148 -17.45 0.72 4.23
C SER A 148 -16.54 1.52 3.30
N PRO A 149 -15.23 1.20 3.24
CA PRO A 149 -14.30 1.91 2.36
C PRO A 149 -14.66 1.73 0.90
N GLN A 150 -14.37 2.73 0.09
CA GLN A 150 -14.63 2.70 -1.35
C GLN A 150 -13.79 1.64 -2.05
N VAL A 151 -12.50 1.54 -1.71
CA VAL A 151 -11.57 0.58 -2.29
C VAL A 151 -11.37 -0.59 -1.33
N ARG A 152 -11.71 -1.79 -1.80
CA ARG A 152 -11.73 -2.99 -0.97
C ARG A 152 -10.34 -3.38 -0.45
N TYR A 153 -9.32 -3.41 -1.33
CA TYR A 153 -7.95 -3.77 -1.00
C TYR A 153 -7.07 -2.53 -1.04
N ARG A 154 -6.53 -2.16 0.09
CA ARG A 154 -5.67 -1.00 0.29
C ARG A 154 -4.31 -1.50 0.73
N ALA A 155 -3.42 -1.63 -0.26
CA ALA A 155 -2.18 -2.35 -0.10
C ALA A 155 -0.97 -1.41 0.02
N TRP A 156 -0.08 -1.77 0.93
CA TRP A 156 1.29 -1.29 0.94
C TRP A 156 2.25 -2.40 0.48
N PHE A 157 3.07 -2.06 -0.50
CA PHE A 157 4.22 -2.87 -0.91
C PHE A 157 5.51 -2.23 -0.39
N PRO A 158 6.06 -2.69 0.74
CA PRO A 158 7.32 -2.17 1.29
C PRO A 158 8.52 -2.73 0.52
N ASN A 159 8.67 -2.33 -0.73
CA ASN A 159 9.68 -2.83 -1.66
C ASN A 159 11.04 -2.15 -1.42
N ASP A 160 11.70 -2.53 -0.34
CA ASP A 160 13.03 -2.04 0.00
C ASP A 160 13.79 -3.10 0.79
N THR A 161 14.80 -3.66 0.17
CA THR A 161 15.70 -4.65 0.79
C THR A 161 16.94 -4.02 1.42
N GLU A 162 17.22 -2.76 1.12
CA GLU A 162 18.42 -2.04 1.56
C GLU A 162 18.22 -1.33 2.90
N LEU A 163 17.05 -0.70 3.11
CA LEU A 163 16.76 0.08 4.32
C LEU A 163 15.65 -0.54 5.17
N PHE A 164 14.46 -0.73 4.61
CA PHE A 164 13.30 -1.18 5.36
C PHE A 164 13.44 -2.61 5.88
N THR A 165 13.94 -3.53 5.06
CA THR A 165 14.10 -4.93 5.47
C THR A 165 15.14 -5.10 6.59
N PRO A 166 16.37 -4.54 6.51
CA PRO A 166 17.31 -4.59 7.61
C PRO A 166 16.79 -3.89 8.89
N TRP A 167 16.11 -2.75 8.74
CA TRP A 167 15.54 -2.02 9.87
C TRP A 167 14.51 -2.88 10.65
N ARG A 168 13.64 -3.60 9.95
CA ARG A 168 12.67 -4.52 10.61
C ARG A 168 13.35 -5.59 11.46
N GLN A 169 14.53 -6.03 11.05
CA GLN A 169 15.27 -7.10 11.72
C GLN A 169 16.02 -6.62 12.99
N LEU A 170 16.13 -5.32 13.22
CA LEU A 170 16.87 -4.78 14.37
C LEU A 170 16.20 -5.09 15.70
N THR A 171 14.88 -5.04 15.78
CA THR A 171 14.11 -5.30 17.00
C THR A 171 12.76 -5.95 16.67
N VAL A 172 12.18 -6.64 17.66
CA VAL A 172 10.79 -7.15 17.53
C VAL A 172 9.81 -6.01 17.31
N GLN A 173 10.00 -4.88 17.98
CA GLN A 173 9.14 -3.70 17.79
C GLN A 173 9.20 -3.19 16.34
N ASN A 174 10.39 -3.07 15.76
CA ASN A 174 10.53 -2.64 14.37
C ASN A 174 9.84 -3.60 13.40
N ASN A 175 9.95 -4.90 13.67
CA ASN A 175 9.37 -5.93 12.82
C ASN A 175 7.83 -5.94 12.85
N GLU A 176 7.21 -5.33 13.84
CA GLU A 176 5.75 -5.35 14.03
C GLU A 176 5.08 -3.97 13.88
N VAL A 177 5.75 -2.88 14.27
CA VAL A 177 5.11 -1.55 14.35
C VAL A 177 4.60 -1.01 13.01
N TRP A 178 5.19 -1.40 11.91
CA TRP A 178 4.71 -1.00 10.58
C TRP A 178 3.35 -1.65 10.23
N LEU A 179 3.07 -2.85 10.76
CA LEU A 179 1.77 -3.52 10.62
C LEU A 179 0.71 -2.82 11.47
N GLU A 180 1.05 -2.43 12.70
CA GLU A 180 0.20 -1.58 13.53
C GLU A 180 -0.10 -0.25 12.82
N THR A 181 0.91 0.37 12.23
CA THR A 181 0.75 1.63 11.46
C THR A 181 -0.21 1.48 10.29
N MET A 182 -0.11 0.37 9.55
CA MET A 182 -1.08 0.07 8.48
C MET A 182 -2.52 0.05 9.00
N LEU A 183 -2.77 -0.63 10.11
CA LEU A 183 -4.11 -0.72 10.68
C LEU A 183 -4.60 0.64 11.22
N ARG A 184 -3.72 1.45 11.80
CA ARG A 184 -4.05 2.82 12.22
C ARG A 184 -4.40 3.71 11.02
N LEU A 185 -3.74 3.53 9.89
CA LEU A 185 -4.06 4.18 8.60
C LEU A 185 -5.28 3.58 7.91
N LYS A 186 -5.84 2.49 8.42
CA LYS A 186 -6.94 1.73 7.79
C LYS A 186 -6.56 1.10 6.44
N LEU A 187 -5.30 0.76 6.27
CA LEU A 187 -4.83 -0.16 5.23
C LEU A 187 -5.12 -1.60 5.65
N ASN A 188 -5.22 -2.51 4.71
CA ASN A 188 -5.60 -3.89 5.02
C ASN A 188 -4.77 -4.96 4.30
N THR A 189 -3.95 -4.60 3.33
CA THR A 189 -3.25 -5.58 2.48
C THR A 189 -1.75 -5.29 2.44
N VAL A 190 -0.94 -6.33 2.56
CA VAL A 190 0.51 -6.25 2.38
C VAL A 190 0.88 -7.02 1.12
N GLU A 191 1.61 -6.36 0.21
CA GLU A 191 2.19 -7.02 -0.95
C GLU A 191 3.63 -7.43 -0.64
N MET A 192 3.98 -8.68 -0.94
CA MET A 192 5.30 -9.26 -0.67
C MET A 192 5.82 -10.09 -1.84
N GLU A 193 7.12 -10.12 -2.03
CA GLU A 193 7.75 -10.95 -3.06
C GLU A 193 7.96 -12.39 -2.63
N GLN A 194 8.53 -12.58 -1.45
CA GLN A 194 8.80 -13.90 -0.89
C GLN A 194 7.76 -14.24 0.16
N THR A 195 6.99 -15.29 -0.07
CA THR A 195 5.87 -15.63 0.79
C THR A 195 5.96 -17.01 1.42
N ILE A 196 6.79 -17.90 0.88
CA ILE A 196 6.87 -19.32 1.27
C ILE A 196 8.32 -19.74 1.51
N THR A 197 8.53 -20.58 2.50
CA THR A 197 9.80 -21.22 2.80
C THR A 197 9.74 -22.71 2.51
N TYR A 198 10.88 -23.30 2.16
CA TYR A 198 11.07 -24.71 1.86
C TYR A 198 11.98 -25.39 2.89
N PRO A 199 11.81 -26.67 3.21
CA PRO A 199 10.82 -27.63 2.70
C PRO A 199 9.55 -27.71 3.55
N ASP A 200 9.42 -26.90 4.58
CA ASP A 200 8.49 -27.13 5.70
C ASP A 200 7.03 -26.75 5.43
N TYR A 201 6.67 -26.41 4.22
CA TYR A 201 5.30 -25.99 3.89
C TYR A 201 4.76 -24.90 4.84
N LYS A 202 5.53 -23.88 5.09
CA LYS A 202 5.10 -22.75 5.93
C LYS A 202 5.28 -21.41 5.24
N LEU A 203 4.52 -20.45 5.70
CA LEU A 203 4.71 -19.08 5.29
C LEU A 203 6.02 -18.54 5.85
N GLU A 204 6.63 -17.65 5.11
CA GLU A 204 7.78 -16.88 5.57
C GLU A 204 7.41 -16.14 6.87
N GLU A 205 8.35 -15.92 7.78
CA GLU A 205 8.07 -15.39 9.11
C GLU A 205 7.37 -14.03 9.07
N SER A 206 7.84 -13.13 8.21
CA SER A 206 7.23 -11.81 8.04
C SER A 206 5.78 -11.89 7.55
N VAL A 207 5.46 -12.90 6.73
CA VAL A 207 4.09 -13.16 6.27
C VAL A 207 3.22 -13.71 7.40
N SER A 208 3.79 -14.56 8.26
CA SER A 208 3.06 -15.11 9.41
C SER A 208 2.56 -14.04 10.37
N LEU A 209 3.27 -12.91 10.47
CA LEU A 209 2.84 -11.75 11.25
C LEU A 209 1.56 -11.10 10.71
N LEU A 210 1.28 -11.20 9.39
CA LEU A 210 0.06 -10.64 8.81
C LEU A 210 -1.19 -11.24 9.45
N ARG A 211 -1.18 -12.54 9.73
CA ARG A 211 -2.28 -13.23 10.41
C ARG A 211 -2.45 -12.73 11.85
N LYS A 212 -1.36 -12.50 12.58
CA LYS A 212 -1.37 -11.93 13.93
C LYS A 212 -2.08 -10.57 13.96
N TYR A 213 -1.88 -9.76 12.94
CA TYR A 213 -2.46 -8.42 12.82
C TYR A 213 -3.79 -8.38 12.05
N GLY A 214 -4.25 -9.48 11.50
CA GLY A 214 -5.48 -9.54 10.71
C GLY A 214 -5.39 -8.89 9.34
N LEU A 215 -4.19 -8.87 8.76
CA LEU A 215 -3.90 -8.30 7.43
C LEU A 215 -3.96 -9.34 6.31
N ILE A 216 -4.28 -8.87 5.12
CA ILE A 216 -4.39 -9.66 3.90
C ILE A 216 -3.02 -9.76 3.24
N LEU A 217 -2.66 -10.96 2.78
CA LEU A 217 -1.48 -11.17 1.93
C LEU A 217 -1.83 -10.92 0.47
N SER A 218 -0.97 -10.21 -0.24
CA SER A 218 -0.91 -10.16 -1.69
C SER A 218 0.52 -10.39 -2.16
N SER A 219 0.72 -10.84 -3.37
CA SER A 219 2.06 -11.03 -3.92
C SER A 219 2.28 -10.18 -5.16
N THR A 220 3.56 -9.93 -5.49
CA THR A 220 3.96 -9.05 -6.58
C THR A 220 3.53 -9.54 -7.96
N HIS A 221 3.61 -8.66 -8.94
CA HIS A 221 3.20 -8.87 -10.33
C HIS A 221 3.97 -9.99 -11.09
N HIS A 222 5.01 -10.54 -10.50
CA HIS A 222 5.75 -11.69 -11.05
C HIS A 222 5.74 -12.92 -10.13
N THR A 223 4.99 -12.86 -9.03
CA THR A 223 4.88 -13.92 -8.02
C THR A 223 3.54 -14.64 -8.17
N ALA A 224 3.45 -15.49 -9.19
CA ALA A 224 2.24 -16.22 -9.51
C ALA A 224 1.83 -17.19 -8.40
N CYS A 225 0.57 -17.17 -7.99
CA CYS A 225 0.05 -18.07 -6.94
C CYS A 225 0.90 -18.03 -5.65
N ASN A 226 1.41 -16.87 -5.30
CA ASN A 226 2.32 -16.65 -4.17
C ASN A 226 3.66 -17.38 -4.28
N ASN A 227 4.10 -17.74 -5.48
CA ASN A 227 5.39 -18.39 -5.67
C ASN A 227 6.16 -17.74 -6.83
N ASN A 228 7.40 -17.39 -6.57
CA ASN A 228 8.27 -16.72 -7.52
C ASN A 228 9.25 -17.72 -8.14
N LEU A 229 9.42 -17.69 -9.46
CA LEU A 229 10.36 -18.56 -10.18
C LEU A 229 11.83 -18.38 -9.75
N VAL A 230 12.17 -17.32 -9.03
CA VAL A 230 13.48 -17.18 -8.35
C VAL A 230 13.75 -18.37 -7.43
N THR A 231 12.70 -18.91 -6.81
CA THR A 231 12.79 -20.06 -5.89
C THR A 231 12.68 -21.42 -6.57
N TRP A 232 12.58 -21.47 -7.91
CA TRP A 232 12.41 -22.72 -8.66
C TRP A 232 13.42 -23.80 -8.31
N LYS A 233 14.71 -23.44 -8.28
CA LYS A 233 15.78 -24.38 -7.94
C LYS A 233 15.69 -24.87 -6.51
N GLU A 234 15.41 -23.95 -5.59
CA GLU A 234 15.28 -24.27 -4.16
C GLU A 234 14.11 -25.22 -3.90
N TYR A 235 12.97 -25.00 -4.55
CA TYR A 235 11.81 -25.86 -4.46
C TYR A 235 12.15 -27.31 -4.82
N TRP A 236 12.74 -27.57 -5.98
CA TRP A 236 13.04 -28.92 -6.44
C TRP A 236 14.10 -29.62 -5.57
N TYR A 237 15.13 -28.90 -5.16
CA TYR A 237 16.15 -29.47 -4.27
C TYR A 237 15.61 -29.77 -2.87
N LYS A 238 14.88 -28.85 -2.26
CA LYS A 238 14.46 -28.98 -0.85
C LYS A 238 13.19 -29.83 -0.70
N VAL A 239 12.25 -29.75 -1.62
CA VAL A 239 10.98 -30.48 -1.52
C VAL A 239 11.11 -31.89 -2.09
N HIS A 240 11.77 -32.04 -3.22
CA HIS A 240 11.86 -33.33 -3.94
C HIS A 240 13.23 -34.02 -3.86
N GLY A 241 14.26 -33.31 -3.43
CA GLY A 241 15.63 -33.87 -3.38
C GLY A 241 16.25 -34.18 -4.74
N ILE A 242 15.77 -33.52 -5.79
CA ILE A 242 16.22 -33.76 -7.17
C ILE A 242 16.78 -32.49 -7.80
N ALA A 243 17.55 -32.63 -8.87
CA ALA A 243 17.97 -31.51 -9.69
C ALA A 243 16.74 -30.84 -10.32
N PRO A 244 16.69 -29.47 -10.34
CA PRO A 244 15.56 -28.77 -10.89
C PRO A 244 15.42 -29.05 -12.39
N PRO A 245 14.20 -29.34 -12.88
CA PRO A 245 13.95 -29.43 -14.31
C PRO A 245 14.22 -28.07 -14.98
N LYS A 246 14.53 -28.09 -16.26
CA LYS A 246 14.62 -26.87 -17.05
C LYS A 246 13.26 -26.16 -17.08
N LEU A 247 13.27 -24.83 -17.14
CA LEU A 247 12.06 -24.07 -17.38
C LEU A 247 11.67 -24.19 -18.86
N LEU A 248 10.66 -25.01 -19.12
CA LEU A 248 10.12 -25.27 -20.45
C LEU A 248 8.58 -25.09 -20.41
N LEU A 249 8.02 -24.46 -21.43
CA LEU A 249 6.57 -24.37 -21.61
C LEU A 249 5.95 -25.73 -21.87
N SER A 250 6.71 -26.63 -22.49
CA SER A 250 6.31 -28.02 -22.73
C SER A 250 6.26 -28.86 -21.45
N ASP A 251 6.89 -28.45 -20.36
CA ASP A 251 6.78 -29.05 -19.04
C ASP A 251 5.79 -28.31 -18.13
N GLU A 252 4.57 -28.16 -18.60
CA GLU A 252 3.48 -27.52 -17.84
C GLU A 252 3.20 -28.23 -16.51
N LYS A 253 3.43 -29.55 -16.44
CA LYS A 253 3.21 -30.30 -15.21
C LYS A 253 4.09 -29.82 -14.07
N SER A 254 5.38 -29.58 -14.30
CA SER A 254 6.31 -29.08 -13.28
C SER A 254 5.95 -27.67 -12.84
N LEU A 255 5.48 -26.81 -13.76
CA LEU A 255 5.00 -25.47 -13.41
C LEU A 255 3.74 -25.54 -12.53
N CYS A 256 2.78 -26.35 -12.89
CA CYS A 256 1.56 -26.54 -12.11
C CYS A 256 1.86 -27.08 -10.71
N GLU A 257 2.75 -28.04 -10.58
CA GLU A 257 3.17 -28.59 -9.29
C GLU A 257 3.81 -27.52 -8.39
N PHE A 258 4.66 -26.70 -8.95
CA PHE A 258 5.30 -25.58 -8.25
C PHE A 258 4.28 -24.55 -7.73
N TRP A 259 3.29 -24.16 -8.53
CA TRP A 259 2.24 -23.25 -8.09
C TRP A 259 1.27 -23.89 -7.10
N GLN A 260 0.92 -25.17 -7.33
CA GLN A 260 0.03 -25.91 -6.44
C GLN A 260 0.58 -25.99 -5.01
N TYR A 261 1.88 -26.25 -4.86
CA TYR A 261 2.55 -26.27 -3.57
C TYR A 261 2.28 -25.01 -2.74
N SER A 262 2.37 -23.86 -3.38
CA SER A 262 2.19 -22.58 -2.73
C SER A 262 0.72 -22.29 -2.42
N ILE A 263 -0.20 -22.59 -3.33
CA ILE A 263 -1.64 -22.43 -3.07
C ILE A 263 -2.04 -23.29 -1.85
N GLU A 264 -1.63 -24.54 -1.80
CA GLU A 264 -1.92 -25.46 -0.70
C GLU A 264 -1.29 -24.99 0.63
N THR A 265 -0.10 -24.40 0.58
CA THR A 265 0.56 -23.84 1.77
C THR A 265 -0.22 -22.68 2.35
N VAL A 266 -0.63 -21.72 1.53
CA VAL A 266 -1.43 -20.56 1.97
C VAL A 266 -2.78 -21.01 2.54
N CYS A 267 -3.46 -21.94 1.86
CA CYS A 267 -4.73 -22.48 2.34
C CYS A 267 -4.58 -23.18 3.69
N ARG A 268 -3.55 -24.01 3.85
CA ARG A 268 -3.31 -24.74 5.11
C ARG A 268 -2.98 -23.81 6.26
N CYS A 269 -2.28 -22.71 6.01
CA CYS A 269 -1.97 -21.70 7.02
C CYS A 269 -3.15 -20.78 7.34
N GLU A 270 -4.27 -20.93 6.64
CA GLU A 270 -5.48 -20.10 6.83
C GLU A 270 -5.19 -18.60 6.73
N GLN A 271 -4.26 -18.21 5.85
CA GLN A 271 -3.93 -16.82 5.59
C GLN A 271 -4.95 -16.22 4.60
N GLU A 272 -5.60 -15.12 5.00
CA GLU A 272 -6.42 -14.34 4.07
C GLU A 272 -5.55 -13.77 2.95
N ASN A 273 -5.89 -14.09 1.70
CA ASN A 273 -5.05 -13.84 0.56
C ASN A 273 -5.82 -13.23 -0.62
N LEU A 274 -5.25 -12.18 -1.21
CA LEU A 274 -5.61 -11.71 -2.53
C LEU A 274 -4.68 -12.39 -3.53
N TRP A 275 -5.21 -13.33 -4.29
CA TRP A 275 -4.41 -14.16 -5.20
C TRP A 275 -3.85 -13.35 -6.37
N THR A 276 -2.59 -13.57 -6.70
CA THR A 276 -1.96 -13.05 -7.91
C THR A 276 -1.83 -14.15 -8.94
N ILE A 277 -2.33 -13.90 -10.14
CA ILE A 277 -2.01 -14.69 -11.33
C ILE A 277 -1.06 -13.89 -12.21
N ALA A 278 0.01 -14.53 -12.66
CA ALA A 278 1.06 -13.88 -13.43
C ALA A 278 1.85 -14.91 -14.24
N PHE A 279 2.37 -14.49 -15.37
CA PHE A 279 3.33 -15.32 -16.07
C PHE A 279 4.47 -14.47 -16.61
N ARG A 280 5.48 -14.32 -15.77
CA ARG A 280 6.75 -13.65 -16.06
C ARG A 280 7.93 -14.59 -15.81
N GLY A 281 9.14 -14.15 -16.05
CA GLY A 281 10.35 -14.96 -15.92
C GLY A 281 10.92 -15.02 -14.51
N ILE A 282 12.20 -15.28 -14.42
CA ILE A 282 12.95 -15.26 -13.17
C ILE A 282 13.19 -13.80 -12.80
N GLY A 283 12.75 -13.42 -11.59
CA GLY A 283 12.75 -12.03 -11.20
C GLY A 283 11.80 -11.20 -12.06
N ASP A 284 12.08 -9.91 -12.20
CA ASP A 284 11.22 -8.96 -12.93
C ASP A 284 11.55 -8.90 -14.43
N GLN A 285 11.60 -10.06 -15.08
CA GLN A 285 11.89 -10.22 -16.51
C GLN A 285 10.73 -10.87 -17.26
N PRO A 286 10.56 -10.62 -18.56
CA PRO A 286 9.62 -11.35 -19.39
C PRO A 286 9.91 -12.88 -19.36
N TYR A 287 8.86 -13.71 -19.41
CA TYR A 287 9.04 -15.17 -19.32
C TYR A 287 9.94 -15.74 -20.44
N TRP A 288 9.91 -15.16 -21.62
CA TRP A 288 10.75 -15.61 -22.74
C TRP A 288 12.26 -15.36 -22.56
N ALA A 289 12.65 -14.66 -21.50
CA ALA A 289 14.04 -14.56 -21.10
C ALA A 289 14.52 -15.78 -20.28
N ALA A 290 13.58 -16.57 -19.74
CA ALA A 290 13.87 -17.72 -18.87
C ALA A 290 13.51 -19.09 -19.47
N PHE A 291 12.57 -19.14 -20.41
CA PHE A 291 12.06 -20.37 -21.01
C PHE A 291 12.71 -20.62 -22.38
N GLU A 292 13.44 -21.73 -22.52
CA GLU A 292 14.20 -22.04 -23.75
C GLU A 292 13.28 -22.29 -24.97
N ASP A 293 12.06 -22.76 -24.74
CA ASP A 293 11.05 -23.06 -25.76
C ASP A 293 10.01 -21.94 -25.95
N ALA A 294 10.33 -20.73 -25.52
CA ALA A 294 9.43 -19.59 -25.67
C ALA A 294 9.28 -19.17 -27.15
N PRO A 295 8.08 -18.82 -27.61
CA PRO A 295 7.86 -18.36 -28.97
C PRO A 295 8.50 -16.98 -29.21
N VAL A 296 8.65 -16.61 -30.48
CA VAL A 296 9.32 -15.37 -30.92
C VAL A 296 8.34 -14.25 -31.17
N SER A 297 7.15 -14.54 -31.72
CA SER A 297 6.16 -13.51 -32.04
C SER A 297 5.43 -13.02 -30.78
N GLU A 298 5.06 -11.75 -30.76
CA GLU A 298 4.32 -11.15 -29.65
C GLU A 298 2.94 -11.80 -29.47
N GLU A 299 2.26 -12.16 -30.55
CA GLU A 299 0.96 -12.81 -30.50
C GLU A 299 1.05 -14.18 -29.83
N GLU A 300 1.99 -15.02 -30.26
CA GLU A 300 2.20 -16.35 -29.64
C GLU A 300 2.66 -16.23 -28.19
N ARG A 301 3.50 -15.23 -27.86
CA ARG A 301 3.89 -14.93 -26.48
C ARG A 301 2.69 -14.57 -25.61
N ALA A 302 1.78 -13.76 -26.13
CA ALA A 302 0.56 -13.39 -25.44
C ALA A 302 -0.40 -14.60 -25.28
N GLU A 303 -0.50 -15.49 -26.26
CA GLU A 303 -1.30 -16.72 -26.15
C GLU A 303 -0.80 -17.64 -25.03
N VAL A 304 0.51 -17.76 -24.86
CA VAL A 304 1.09 -18.50 -23.73
C VAL A 304 0.70 -17.87 -22.40
N ILE A 305 0.85 -16.54 -22.27
CA ILE A 305 0.47 -15.83 -21.04
C ILE A 305 -1.02 -16.04 -20.76
N ASN A 306 -1.89 -15.86 -21.76
CA ASN A 306 -3.34 -16.06 -21.61
C ASN A 306 -3.65 -17.44 -21.06
N ARG A 307 -3.06 -18.49 -21.65
CA ARG A 307 -3.23 -19.88 -21.20
C ARG A 307 -2.78 -20.08 -19.75
N MET A 308 -1.61 -19.58 -19.38
CA MET A 308 -1.06 -19.75 -18.02
C MET A 308 -1.90 -19.03 -16.96
N LEU A 309 -2.40 -17.83 -17.26
CA LEU A 309 -3.29 -17.11 -16.35
C LEU A 309 -4.60 -17.88 -16.07
N HIS A 310 -5.18 -18.50 -17.10
CA HIS A 310 -6.39 -19.32 -16.94
C HIS A 310 -6.14 -20.62 -16.17
N ILE A 311 -5.00 -21.27 -16.39
CA ILE A 311 -4.58 -22.46 -15.62
C ILE A 311 -4.43 -22.10 -14.14
N GLN A 312 -3.73 -21.03 -13.82
CA GLN A 312 -3.54 -20.58 -12.44
C GLN A 312 -4.86 -20.24 -11.75
N LEU A 313 -5.78 -19.55 -12.44
CA LEU A 313 -7.11 -19.26 -11.90
C LEU A 313 -7.90 -20.55 -11.61
N ALA A 314 -7.87 -21.52 -12.52
CA ALA A 314 -8.53 -22.81 -12.32
C ALA A 314 -7.97 -23.57 -11.11
N MET A 315 -6.65 -23.56 -10.94
CA MET A 315 -5.98 -24.17 -9.78
C MET A 315 -6.38 -23.49 -8.47
N ILE A 316 -6.41 -22.16 -8.45
CA ILE A 316 -6.83 -21.40 -7.26
C ILE A 316 -8.26 -21.77 -6.88
N LYS A 317 -9.19 -21.81 -7.85
CA LYS A 317 -10.58 -22.22 -7.61
C LYS A 317 -10.68 -23.64 -7.04
N GLU A 318 -9.96 -24.57 -7.62
CA GLU A 318 -9.93 -25.97 -7.19
C GLU A 318 -9.38 -26.12 -5.76
N LYS A 319 -8.21 -25.56 -5.50
CA LYS A 319 -7.50 -25.75 -4.23
C LYS A 319 -8.11 -24.96 -3.07
N THR A 320 -8.71 -23.82 -3.34
CA THR A 320 -9.43 -23.05 -2.31
C THR A 320 -10.87 -23.55 -2.09
N GLY A 321 -11.41 -24.33 -3.02
CA GLY A 321 -12.84 -24.69 -3.01
C GLY A 321 -13.77 -23.50 -3.25
N ASN A 322 -13.23 -22.34 -3.63
CA ASN A 322 -13.99 -21.13 -3.89
C ASN A 322 -14.16 -20.93 -5.41
N PRO A 323 -15.40 -20.97 -5.93
CA PRO A 323 -15.63 -20.77 -7.37
C PRO A 323 -15.39 -19.33 -7.84
N ASN A 324 -15.39 -18.36 -6.92
CA ASN A 324 -15.23 -16.93 -7.20
C ASN A 324 -14.18 -16.27 -6.28
N PRO A 325 -12.91 -16.71 -6.30
CA PRO A 325 -11.87 -16.09 -5.51
C PRO A 325 -11.57 -14.68 -6.03
N PHE A 326 -11.17 -13.79 -5.14
CA PHE A 326 -10.56 -12.54 -5.56
C PHE A 326 -9.17 -12.78 -6.10
N VAL A 327 -8.94 -12.41 -7.35
CA VAL A 327 -7.70 -12.64 -8.07
C VAL A 327 -7.30 -11.39 -8.82
N ARG A 328 -6.03 -11.04 -8.78
CA ARG A 328 -5.48 -9.92 -9.55
C ARG A 328 -4.53 -10.40 -10.63
N VAL A 329 -4.49 -9.68 -11.74
CA VAL A 329 -3.43 -9.71 -12.74
C VAL A 329 -2.90 -8.30 -12.91
N THR A 330 -1.58 -8.14 -12.98
CA THR A 330 -0.94 -6.82 -13.07
C THR A 330 -0.27 -6.65 -14.42
N PHE A 331 -0.62 -5.60 -15.13
CA PHE A 331 -0.07 -5.29 -16.43
C PHE A 331 1.20 -4.46 -16.28
N TYR A 332 2.29 -5.14 -15.95
CA TYR A 332 3.60 -4.53 -15.75
C TYR A 332 4.45 -4.73 -17.01
N ASP A 333 5.18 -3.70 -17.43
CA ASP A 333 6.09 -3.69 -18.58
C ASP A 333 5.47 -4.33 -19.85
N GLU A 334 5.96 -5.48 -20.27
CA GLU A 334 5.55 -6.19 -21.50
C GLU A 334 4.05 -6.56 -21.52
N LEU A 335 3.44 -6.81 -20.35
CA LEU A 335 2.03 -7.13 -20.30
C LEU A 335 1.15 -5.92 -20.63
N SER A 336 1.59 -4.72 -20.24
CA SER A 336 0.92 -3.46 -20.58
C SER A 336 0.88 -3.29 -22.12
N ASP A 337 2.01 -3.52 -22.79
CA ASP A 337 2.13 -3.41 -24.24
C ASP A 337 1.26 -4.43 -24.97
N LEU A 338 1.29 -5.68 -24.53
CA LEU A 338 0.50 -6.75 -25.13
C LEU A 338 -1.01 -6.53 -24.92
N LEU A 339 -1.41 -5.95 -23.79
CA LEU A 339 -2.80 -5.59 -23.54
C LEU A 339 -3.24 -4.44 -24.46
N ALA A 340 -2.44 -3.38 -24.57
CA ALA A 340 -2.73 -2.24 -25.44
C ALA A 340 -2.85 -2.63 -26.93
N LYS A 341 -2.07 -3.64 -27.35
CA LYS A 341 -2.14 -4.22 -28.70
C LYS A 341 -3.32 -5.17 -28.91
N GLY A 342 -4.05 -5.50 -27.86
CA GLY A 342 -5.18 -6.43 -27.93
C GLY A 342 -4.82 -7.92 -28.01
N TYR A 343 -3.56 -8.28 -27.80
CA TYR A 343 -3.11 -9.68 -27.80
C TYR A 343 -3.35 -10.38 -26.48
N LEU A 344 -3.25 -9.64 -25.36
CA LEU A 344 -3.49 -10.18 -24.05
C LEU A 344 -4.99 -10.27 -23.75
N LYS A 345 -5.44 -11.45 -23.31
CA LYS A 345 -6.83 -11.75 -22.97
C LYS A 345 -6.90 -12.39 -21.57
N PRO A 346 -6.69 -11.60 -20.52
CA PRO A 346 -6.71 -12.11 -19.18
C PRO A 346 -8.09 -12.62 -18.77
N PRO A 347 -8.21 -13.44 -17.73
CA PRO A 347 -9.50 -13.81 -17.15
C PRO A 347 -10.35 -12.59 -16.80
N VAL A 348 -11.65 -12.75 -16.89
CA VAL A 348 -12.67 -11.73 -16.57
C VAL A 348 -13.65 -12.28 -15.54
N GLY A 349 -14.30 -11.40 -14.78
CA GLY A 349 -15.28 -11.73 -13.76
C GLY A 349 -15.35 -10.66 -12.67
N ASN A 350 -16.41 -10.67 -11.87
CA ASN A 350 -16.66 -9.66 -10.84
C ASN A 350 -15.57 -9.61 -9.75
N ASN A 351 -14.87 -10.73 -9.51
CA ASN A 351 -13.79 -10.80 -8.52
C ASN A 351 -12.40 -10.84 -9.18
N ILE A 352 -12.31 -10.55 -10.47
CA ILE A 352 -11.05 -10.44 -11.20
C ILE A 352 -10.66 -8.97 -11.26
N LEU A 353 -9.46 -8.68 -10.79
CA LEU A 353 -8.91 -7.33 -10.72
C LEU A 353 -7.83 -7.16 -11.79
N TRP A 354 -8.11 -6.34 -12.76
CA TRP A 354 -7.12 -5.90 -13.74
C TRP A 354 -6.36 -4.72 -13.15
N THR A 355 -5.10 -4.96 -12.82
CA THR A 355 -4.25 -3.96 -12.14
C THR A 355 -3.35 -3.26 -13.14
N PHE A 356 -3.61 -1.98 -13.36
CA PHE A 356 -2.81 -1.10 -14.20
C PHE A 356 -1.71 -0.43 -13.38
N VAL A 357 -0.63 -0.03 -14.03
CA VAL A 357 0.59 0.41 -13.35
C VAL A 357 1.01 1.81 -13.81
N ALA A 358 1.40 2.66 -12.87
CA ALA A 358 2.09 3.92 -13.12
C ALA A 358 3.49 3.89 -12.50
N ALA A 359 4.35 3.02 -13.01
CA ALA A 359 5.69 2.85 -12.52
C ALA A 359 6.74 3.30 -13.55
N ARG A 360 7.83 3.92 -13.08
CA ARG A 360 9.01 4.22 -13.88
C ARG A 360 8.79 5.04 -15.15
N ARG A 361 7.73 5.85 -15.21
CA ARG A 361 7.36 6.55 -16.43
C ARG A 361 7.09 8.01 -16.15
N ASP A 362 7.42 8.82 -17.12
CA ASP A 362 7.28 10.27 -17.06
C ASP A 362 5.93 10.76 -17.57
N HIS A 363 5.00 9.86 -17.82
CA HIS A 363 3.64 10.19 -18.23
C HIS A 363 2.60 9.16 -17.75
N TYR A 364 1.38 9.59 -17.65
CA TYR A 364 0.17 8.80 -17.39
C TYR A 364 -1.02 9.56 -17.99
N PRO A 365 -2.07 8.95 -18.48
CA PRO A 365 -2.32 7.51 -18.54
C PRO A 365 -1.56 6.79 -19.65
N TYR A 366 -1.39 5.46 -19.50
CA TYR A 366 -0.78 4.61 -20.50
C TYR A 366 -1.80 4.10 -21.51
N ASP A 367 -1.34 3.57 -22.65
CA ASP A 367 -2.20 3.12 -23.72
C ASP A 367 -3.14 1.98 -23.27
N ASP A 368 -2.68 1.08 -22.38
CA ASP A 368 -3.47 -0.03 -21.88
C ASP A 368 -4.74 0.41 -21.13
N ILE A 369 -4.62 1.32 -20.18
CA ILE A 369 -5.77 1.82 -19.40
C ILE A 369 -6.68 2.75 -20.23
N VAL A 370 -6.14 3.37 -21.28
CA VAL A 370 -6.91 4.22 -22.18
C VAL A 370 -7.73 3.40 -23.17
N THR A 371 -7.16 2.30 -23.68
CA THR A 371 -7.73 1.54 -24.81
C THR A 371 -8.54 0.31 -24.42
N PHE A 372 -8.41 -0.19 -23.18
CA PHE A 372 -9.20 -1.36 -22.79
C PHE A 372 -10.72 -1.09 -22.84
N ASP A 373 -11.48 -2.12 -23.18
CA ASP A 373 -12.94 -2.02 -23.24
C ASP A 373 -13.54 -1.93 -21.82
N THR A 374 -14.08 -0.77 -21.48
CA THR A 374 -14.70 -0.51 -20.17
C THR A 374 -15.99 -1.31 -19.92
N ALA A 375 -16.56 -1.96 -20.94
CA ALA A 375 -17.66 -2.91 -20.78
C ALA A 375 -17.19 -4.29 -20.29
N THR A 376 -15.87 -4.53 -20.24
CA THR A 376 -15.31 -5.77 -19.70
C THR A 376 -15.70 -5.94 -18.23
N GLN A 377 -16.26 -7.10 -17.89
CA GLN A 377 -16.72 -7.39 -16.56
C GLN A 377 -15.53 -7.73 -15.63
N ILE A 378 -14.95 -6.69 -15.05
CA ILE A 378 -13.81 -6.77 -14.13
C ILE A 378 -13.96 -5.70 -13.03
N ASN A 379 -13.15 -5.80 -12.01
CA ASN A 379 -12.83 -4.67 -11.14
C ASN A 379 -11.42 -4.17 -11.45
N LEU A 380 -11.14 -2.93 -11.12
CA LEU A 380 -9.88 -2.31 -11.46
C LEU A 380 -8.96 -2.25 -10.24
N GLY A 381 -7.70 -2.58 -10.46
CA GLY A 381 -6.60 -2.29 -9.56
C GLY A 381 -5.69 -1.22 -10.14
N TYR A 382 -5.02 -0.48 -9.26
CA TYR A 382 -4.01 0.49 -9.65
C TYR A 382 -2.78 0.37 -8.76
N TYR A 383 -1.62 0.22 -9.40
CA TYR A 383 -0.32 0.08 -8.75
C TYR A 383 0.52 1.32 -9.03
N MET A 384 0.97 2.01 -7.97
CA MET A 384 1.75 3.22 -8.07
C MET A 384 3.07 3.10 -7.31
N ASN A 385 4.20 3.38 -8.01
CA ASN A 385 5.49 3.59 -7.37
C ASN A 385 5.59 5.05 -6.89
N LEU A 386 5.95 5.23 -5.63
CA LEU A 386 6.24 6.57 -5.09
C LEU A 386 7.70 6.95 -5.25
N GLN A 387 8.55 6.01 -5.59
CA GLN A 387 9.99 6.16 -5.70
C GLN A 387 10.46 5.77 -7.10
N PHE A 388 11.24 6.63 -7.73
CA PHE A 388 11.67 6.46 -9.13
C PHE A 388 13.16 6.30 -9.34
N THR A 389 13.89 5.92 -8.35
CA THR A 389 15.28 5.55 -8.55
C THR A 389 15.38 4.08 -8.90
N SER A 390 16.00 3.74 -9.99
CA SER A 390 15.94 2.40 -10.58
C SER A 390 16.90 1.40 -9.98
N THR A 391 17.80 1.82 -9.13
CA THR A 391 18.83 0.95 -8.57
C THR A 391 19.16 1.32 -7.13
N GLY A 392 19.29 0.31 -6.29
CA GLY A 392 19.58 0.50 -4.88
C GLY A 392 18.36 1.01 -4.09
N ALA A 393 18.64 1.53 -2.92
CA ALA A 393 17.61 2.13 -2.08
C ALA A 393 16.90 3.27 -2.80
N HIS A 394 15.61 3.19 -2.89
CA HIS A 394 14.77 4.17 -3.56
C HIS A 394 14.55 5.38 -2.65
N LEU A 395 15.52 6.30 -2.62
CA LEU A 395 15.54 7.39 -1.64
C LEU A 395 14.69 8.61 -2.01
N ALA A 396 14.35 8.78 -3.28
CA ALA A 396 13.68 9.99 -3.74
C ALA A 396 12.15 9.80 -3.76
N ALA A 397 11.44 10.57 -2.95
CA ALA A 397 9.99 10.70 -3.00
C ALA A 397 9.60 11.62 -4.16
N ALA A 398 9.48 11.08 -5.37
CA ALA A 398 9.23 11.84 -6.59
C ALA A 398 7.75 11.97 -6.96
N GLU A 399 6.89 11.13 -6.39
CA GLU A 399 5.46 11.07 -6.68
C GLU A 399 4.64 11.62 -5.52
N GLY A 400 4.23 12.86 -5.63
CA GLY A 400 3.45 13.53 -4.59
C GLY A 400 1.96 13.15 -4.57
N PRO A 401 1.26 13.52 -3.50
CA PRO A 401 -0.15 13.16 -3.32
C PRO A 401 -1.08 13.78 -4.37
N TRP A 402 -0.73 14.92 -4.98
CA TRP A 402 -1.52 15.51 -6.08
C TRP A 402 -1.52 14.66 -7.34
N LYS A 403 -0.34 14.15 -7.72
CA LYS A 403 -0.23 13.22 -8.86
C LYS A 403 -0.93 11.91 -8.56
N MET A 404 -0.80 11.44 -7.34
CA MET A 404 -1.52 10.25 -6.87
C MET A 404 -3.03 10.43 -7.00
N GLU A 405 -3.58 11.56 -6.51
CA GLU A 405 -5.01 11.87 -6.60
C GLU A 405 -5.50 11.86 -8.05
N PHE A 406 -4.78 12.53 -8.93
CA PHE A 406 -5.12 12.54 -10.36
C PHE A 406 -5.14 11.13 -10.95
N ASN A 407 -4.10 10.35 -10.74
CA ASN A 407 -3.95 9.02 -11.30
C ASN A 407 -5.03 8.05 -10.81
N PHE A 408 -5.32 8.04 -9.52
CA PHE A 408 -6.36 7.18 -8.96
C PHE A 408 -7.77 7.61 -9.38
N ARG A 409 -8.04 8.91 -9.48
CA ARG A 409 -9.33 9.39 -10.01
C ARG A 409 -9.52 9.03 -11.47
N TYR A 410 -8.48 9.16 -12.29
CA TYR A 410 -8.54 8.72 -13.68
C TYR A 410 -8.83 7.22 -13.78
N ALA A 411 -8.09 6.39 -13.06
CA ALA A 411 -8.31 4.95 -13.03
C ALA A 411 -9.76 4.62 -12.63
N ASN A 412 -10.24 5.20 -11.53
CA ASN A 412 -11.60 4.99 -11.04
C ASN A 412 -12.70 5.47 -12.02
N SER A 413 -12.40 6.46 -12.86
CA SER A 413 -13.33 6.93 -13.91
C SER A 413 -13.49 5.93 -15.07
N ARG A 414 -12.49 5.08 -15.28
CA ARG A 414 -12.52 4.06 -16.32
C ARG A 414 -13.32 2.82 -15.90
N CYS A 415 -13.13 2.38 -14.65
CA CYS A 415 -13.83 1.25 -14.05
C CYS A 415 -13.74 1.38 -12.52
N PRO A 416 -14.71 0.90 -11.73
CA PRO A 416 -14.64 0.98 -10.29
C PRO A 416 -13.36 0.38 -9.72
N LEU A 417 -12.64 1.15 -8.91
CA LEU A 417 -11.40 0.75 -8.29
C LEU A 417 -11.67 -0.15 -7.07
N ALA A 418 -11.06 -1.31 -7.02
CA ALA A 418 -11.18 -2.27 -5.93
C ALA A 418 -9.84 -2.62 -5.26
N LEU A 419 -8.72 -2.24 -5.87
CA LEU A 419 -7.37 -2.45 -5.34
C LEU A 419 -6.52 -1.21 -5.56
N SER A 420 -5.85 -0.78 -4.52
CA SER A 420 -4.74 0.18 -4.56
C SER A 420 -3.49 -0.50 -4.04
N VAL A 421 -2.41 -0.47 -4.82
CA VAL A 421 -1.08 -0.88 -4.37
C VAL A 421 -0.16 0.32 -4.42
N VAL A 422 0.44 0.65 -3.29
CA VAL A 422 1.46 1.69 -3.18
C VAL A 422 2.80 1.03 -2.94
N ASN A 423 3.70 1.14 -3.90
CA ASN A 423 5.08 0.69 -3.76
C ASN A 423 5.89 1.83 -3.12
N ALA A 424 6.19 1.66 -1.84
CA ALA A 424 6.93 2.61 -1.03
C ALA A 424 7.86 1.86 -0.08
N GLY A 425 9.14 2.01 -0.28
CA GLY A 425 10.19 1.55 0.65
C GLY A 425 10.57 2.65 1.64
N ASN A 426 11.81 2.63 2.09
CA ASN A 426 12.34 3.54 3.09
C ASN A 426 11.57 3.50 4.42
N LEU A 427 11.74 4.49 5.28
CA LEU A 427 11.12 4.49 6.60
C LEU A 427 10.17 5.66 6.77
N ARG A 428 10.71 6.87 6.87
CA ARG A 428 9.95 8.08 7.21
C ARG A 428 9.60 8.95 6.01
N GLU A 429 10.29 8.76 4.90
CA GLU A 429 10.26 9.63 3.73
C GLU A 429 8.98 9.46 2.89
N PHE A 430 8.29 8.32 3.04
CA PHE A 430 7.08 8.00 2.24
C PHE A 430 5.80 7.86 3.07
N VAL A 431 5.86 8.08 4.37
CA VAL A 431 4.69 7.82 5.24
C VAL A 431 3.57 8.84 5.04
N MET A 432 3.89 10.06 4.61
CA MET A 432 2.88 11.06 4.27
C MET A 432 2.05 10.62 3.06
N GLU A 433 2.71 10.18 2.00
CA GLU A 433 2.04 9.70 0.79
C GLU A 433 1.26 8.42 1.04
N LEU A 434 1.78 7.55 1.90
CA LEU A 434 1.07 6.34 2.32
C LEU A 434 -0.22 6.68 3.08
N ALA A 435 -0.16 7.66 3.97
CA ALA A 435 -1.32 8.18 4.70
C ALA A 435 -2.33 8.87 3.77
N ALA A 436 -1.86 9.64 2.79
CA ALA A 436 -2.70 10.27 1.77
C ALA A 436 -3.43 9.22 0.93
N ASN A 437 -2.73 8.18 0.47
CA ASN A 437 -3.34 7.06 -0.25
C ASN A 437 -4.41 6.36 0.60
N ALA A 438 -4.11 6.04 1.84
CA ALA A 438 -5.05 5.39 2.75
C ALA A 438 -6.35 6.19 2.91
N SER A 439 -6.24 7.51 3.11
CA SER A 439 -7.38 8.42 3.23
C SER A 439 -8.20 8.49 1.94
N MET A 440 -7.53 8.61 0.80
CA MET A 440 -8.17 8.64 -0.53
C MET A 440 -8.93 7.34 -0.82
N MET A 441 -8.32 6.19 -0.52
CA MET A 441 -8.93 4.89 -0.80
C MET A 441 -10.11 4.57 0.12
N TRP A 442 -10.18 5.21 1.27
CA TRP A 442 -11.35 5.08 2.14
C TRP A 442 -12.58 5.77 1.55
N ASP A 443 -12.43 7.03 1.15
CA ASP A 443 -13.50 7.82 0.55
C ASP A 443 -12.96 8.85 -0.44
N MET A 444 -12.84 8.45 -1.69
CA MET A 444 -12.32 9.29 -2.76
C MET A 444 -13.24 10.49 -3.06
N ALA A 445 -14.55 10.36 -2.79
CA ALA A 445 -15.52 11.41 -3.05
C ALA A 445 -15.31 12.64 -2.17
N THR A 446 -14.91 12.43 -0.91
CA THR A 446 -14.66 13.50 0.07
C THR A 446 -13.19 13.87 0.22
N TYR A 447 -12.27 13.09 -0.37
CA TYR A 447 -10.84 13.36 -0.31
C TYR A 447 -10.46 14.58 -1.15
N ASP A 448 -9.56 15.37 -0.61
CA ASP A 448 -8.90 16.48 -1.27
C ASP A 448 -7.46 16.57 -0.75
N THR A 449 -6.49 16.59 -1.66
CA THR A 449 -5.08 16.55 -1.27
C THR A 449 -4.65 17.77 -0.46
N ASP A 450 -5.11 18.97 -0.81
CA ASP A 450 -4.71 20.18 -0.10
C ASP A 450 -5.24 20.18 1.34
N ARG A 451 -6.49 19.79 1.54
CA ARG A 451 -7.06 19.64 2.88
C ARG A 451 -6.38 18.56 3.68
N PHE A 452 -6.18 17.37 3.08
CA PHE A 452 -5.45 16.27 3.72
C PHE A 452 -4.07 16.73 4.21
N LEU A 453 -3.32 17.38 3.32
CA LEU A 453 -1.96 17.80 3.63
C LEU A 453 -1.92 18.91 4.69
N TYR A 454 -2.88 19.83 4.69
CA TYR A 454 -3.01 20.81 5.75
C TYR A 454 -3.23 20.14 7.11
N ASP A 455 -4.18 19.21 7.20
CA ASP A 455 -4.47 18.48 8.43
C ASP A 455 -3.26 17.62 8.88
N PHE A 456 -2.56 17.01 7.93
CA PHE A 456 -1.31 16.30 8.18
C PHE A 456 -0.24 17.23 8.79
N CYS A 457 -0.05 18.39 8.21
CA CYS A 457 0.93 19.37 8.70
C CYS A 457 0.54 19.92 10.08
N VAL A 458 -0.73 20.14 10.35
CA VAL A 458 -1.21 20.51 11.69
C VAL A 458 -0.87 19.44 12.71
N CYS A 459 -1.10 18.16 12.35
CA CYS A 459 -0.87 17.03 13.24
C CYS A 459 0.62 16.80 13.56
N TYR A 460 1.48 16.85 12.54
CA TYR A 460 2.87 16.42 12.66
C TYR A 460 3.90 17.54 12.74
N PHE A 461 3.53 18.79 12.46
CA PHE A 461 4.42 19.96 12.51
C PHE A 461 3.85 21.13 13.33
N GLY A 462 2.62 21.02 13.82
CA GLY A 462 1.94 22.04 14.59
C GLY A 462 1.20 23.07 13.72
N LYS A 463 0.12 23.60 14.27
CA LYS A 463 -0.80 24.51 13.57
C LYS A 463 -0.14 25.81 13.10
N GLU A 464 0.83 26.30 13.86
CA GLU A 464 1.47 27.60 13.61
C GLU A 464 2.17 27.67 12.26
N HIS A 465 2.81 26.57 11.84
CA HIS A 465 3.59 26.49 10.59
C HIS A 465 2.96 25.58 9.53
N ALA A 466 1.73 25.08 9.76
CA ALA A 466 1.12 24.07 8.90
C ALA A 466 1.00 24.51 7.43
N GLU A 467 0.58 25.75 7.17
CA GLU A 467 0.45 26.26 5.80
C GLU A 467 1.81 26.40 5.10
N GLU A 468 2.82 26.83 5.84
CA GLU A 468 4.17 27.01 5.31
C GLU A 468 4.82 25.66 4.97
N VAL A 469 4.69 24.66 5.84
CA VAL A 469 5.17 23.30 5.57
C VAL A 469 4.40 22.65 4.41
N MET A 470 3.09 22.84 4.36
CA MET A 470 2.27 22.37 3.24
C MET A 470 2.75 22.94 1.90
N GLN A 471 3.07 24.26 1.87
CA GLN A 471 3.59 24.88 0.65
C GLN A 471 4.99 24.35 0.27
N LEU A 472 5.84 24.03 1.26
CA LEU A 472 7.13 23.39 1.00
C LEU A 472 6.97 21.99 0.41
N TYR A 473 6.04 21.16 0.90
CA TYR A 473 5.71 19.89 0.26
C TYR A 473 5.27 20.05 -1.19
N ARG A 474 4.38 21.03 -1.44
CA ARG A 474 3.93 21.33 -2.80
C ARG A 474 5.11 21.70 -3.70
N ASP A 475 5.94 22.62 -3.27
CA ASP A 475 7.08 23.10 -4.07
C ASP A 475 8.11 21.99 -4.29
N TYR A 476 8.32 21.12 -3.29
CA TYR A 476 9.20 19.97 -3.41
C TYR A 476 8.73 18.99 -4.49
N TYR A 477 7.49 18.55 -4.46
CA TYR A 477 6.99 17.61 -5.45
C TYR A 477 6.89 18.23 -6.84
N TYR A 478 6.48 19.48 -6.94
CA TYR A 478 6.46 20.17 -8.22
C TYR A 478 7.86 20.52 -8.76
N ALA A 479 8.90 20.48 -7.94
CA ALA A 479 10.26 20.66 -8.41
C ALA A 479 10.72 19.56 -9.37
N TYR A 480 10.18 18.35 -9.25
CA TYR A 480 10.49 17.23 -10.16
C TYR A 480 9.92 17.42 -11.58
N TRP A 481 8.87 18.22 -11.73
CA TRP A 481 8.04 18.21 -12.93
C TRP A 481 8.02 19.56 -13.62
N GLU A 482 8.13 19.56 -14.95
CA GLU A 482 7.76 20.70 -15.79
C GLU A 482 6.39 20.45 -16.38
N GLN A 483 5.42 21.27 -15.98
CA GLN A 483 4.06 21.17 -16.46
C GLN A 483 3.86 22.05 -17.68
N LYS A 484 3.38 21.48 -18.76
CA LYS A 484 3.01 22.18 -19.99
C LYS A 484 1.50 22.46 -20.07
N SER A 485 0.71 21.74 -19.28
CA SER A 485 -0.73 21.87 -19.20
C SER A 485 -1.19 21.92 -17.75
N ALA A 486 -2.10 22.83 -17.45
CA ALA A 486 -2.73 22.92 -16.13
C ALA A 486 -3.70 21.72 -15.87
N ASP A 487 -4.15 21.04 -16.93
CA ASP A 487 -5.12 19.96 -16.84
C ASP A 487 -4.49 18.66 -16.31
N PHE A 488 -3.17 18.55 -16.34
CA PHE A 488 -2.42 17.37 -15.93
C PHE A 488 -1.26 17.72 -14.99
N PRO A 489 -1.55 18.25 -13.81
CA PRO A 489 -0.50 18.63 -12.87
C PRO A 489 0.33 17.42 -12.44
N GLY A 490 1.64 17.49 -12.67
CA GLY A 490 2.60 16.45 -12.30
C GLY A 490 2.65 15.25 -13.23
N LEU A 491 1.97 15.28 -14.37
CA LEU A 491 2.01 14.18 -15.37
C LEU A 491 2.91 14.47 -16.55
N GLU A 492 3.42 15.67 -16.66
CA GLU A 492 4.34 16.02 -17.72
C GLU A 492 5.79 15.77 -17.31
N ARG A 493 6.67 16.03 -18.19
CA ARG A 493 8.04 15.64 -18.25
C ARG A 493 8.85 15.85 -16.97
N GLN A 494 9.54 14.79 -16.58
CA GLN A 494 10.53 14.78 -15.52
C GLN A 494 11.95 14.76 -16.11
N PHE A 495 12.84 15.63 -15.64
CA PHE A 495 14.18 15.77 -16.19
C PHE A 495 15.25 15.04 -15.39
N ILE A 496 15.00 14.67 -14.14
CA ILE A 496 16.06 14.18 -13.25
C ILE A 496 16.00 12.69 -13.01
N PHE A 497 14.95 12.22 -12.42
CA PHE A 497 14.91 10.88 -11.83
C PHE A 497 14.16 9.88 -12.66
N HIS A 498 14.80 9.26 -13.60
CA HIS A 498 14.15 8.14 -14.22
C HIS A 498 15.19 7.12 -14.66
N ASP A 499 15.29 6.02 -13.92
CA ASP A 499 16.08 4.86 -14.29
C ASP A 499 17.57 5.15 -14.56
N LEU A 500 18.17 6.09 -13.82
CA LEU A 500 19.52 6.60 -14.14
C LEU A 500 19.65 7.07 -15.60
N ARG A 501 18.53 7.39 -16.23
CA ARG A 501 18.46 7.73 -17.64
C ARG A 501 19.46 8.82 -18.01
N TYR A 502 19.47 9.92 -17.28
CA TYR A 502 20.38 11.03 -17.56
C TYR A 502 21.85 10.65 -17.34
N ALA A 503 22.18 9.82 -16.34
CA ALA A 503 23.55 9.37 -16.12
C ALA A 503 24.04 8.53 -17.30
N ARG A 504 23.19 7.70 -17.87
CA ARG A 504 23.46 6.94 -19.10
C ARG A 504 23.55 7.84 -20.31
N VAL A 505 22.67 8.86 -20.40
CA VAL A 505 22.72 9.88 -21.46
C VAL A 505 24.04 10.65 -21.40
N PHE A 506 24.47 11.13 -20.23
CA PHE A 506 25.71 11.85 -20.09
C PHE A 506 26.94 11.00 -20.42
N LYS A 507 26.94 9.73 -20.04
CA LYS A 507 27.99 8.81 -20.45
C LYS A 507 28.08 8.73 -21.99
N GLN A 508 26.96 8.59 -22.65
CA GLN A 508 26.86 8.48 -24.10
C GLN A 508 27.24 9.79 -24.80
N ILE A 509 26.89 10.94 -24.25
CA ILE A 509 27.31 12.25 -24.75
C ILE A 509 28.84 12.38 -24.69
N GLY A 510 29.46 11.91 -23.58
CA GLY A 510 30.92 11.87 -23.45
C GLY A 510 31.62 10.94 -24.45
N GLU A 511 30.95 9.93 -24.95
CA GLU A 511 31.40 9.00 -25.97
C GLU A 511 31.16 9.51 -27.41
N GLY A 512 30.40 10.60 -27.56
CA GLY A 512 30.05 11.22 -28.85
C GLY A 512 28.69 10.80 -29.40
N PHE A 513 28.06 11.70 -30.15
CA PHE A 513 26.72 11.48 -30.69
C PHE A 513 26.59 10.33 -31.70
N GLU A 514 27.66 9.90 -32.28
CA GLU A 514 27.68 8.77 -33.22
C GLU A 514 27.22 7.46 -32.53
N CYS A 515 27.46 7.36 -31.23
CA CYS A 515 26.95 6.24 -30.44
C CYS A 515 25.43 6.17 -30.35
N PHE A 516 24.73 7.28 -30.60
CA PHE A 516 23.28 7.34 -30.53
C PHE A 516 22.58 6.74 -31.76
N SER A 517 23.30 6.58 -32.86
CA SER A 517 22.80 5.92 -34.05
C SER A 517 22.77 4.39 -33.93
N SER A 518 23.59 3.85 -33.06
CA SER A 518 23.56 2.44 -32.67
C SER A 518 22.73 2.26 -31.41
N ASN A 519 22.05 1.17 -31.28
CA ASN A 519 21.05 0.87 -30.29
C ASN A 519 21.27 1.19 -28.80
N PRO A 520 22.48 1.34 -28.21
CA PRO A 520 22.59 1.44 -26.75
C PRO A 520 21.83 2.62 -26.14
N LEU A 521 21.91 3.81 -26.72
CA LEU A 521 21.16 4.95 -26.20
C LEU A 521 19.67 4.86 -26.51
N LYS A 522 19.36 4.35 -27.70
CA LYS A 522 18.00 4.09 -28.11
C LYS A 522 17.30 3.11 -27.19
N ASP A 523 18.00 2.08 -26.78
CA ASP A 523 17.48 1.07 -25.85
C ASP A 523 17.43 1.58 -24.41
N ILE A 524 18.32 2.48 -24.03
CA ILE A 524 18.38 3.11 -22.71
C ILE A 524 17.30 4.17 -22.54
N ILE A 525 17.06 5.02 -23.56
CA ILE A 525 16.12 6.14 -23.48
C ILE A 525 14.73 5.75 -23.97
N ARG A 526 14.67 4.84 -24.94
CA ARG A 526 13.44 4.37 -25.55
C ARG A 526 12.57 3.63 -24.62
N GLU A 527 13.14 3.13 -23.62
CA GLU A 527 12.40 2.43 -22.72
C GLU A 527 11.18 1.71 -23.14
N ARG A 528 10.80 0.95 -22.37
CA ARG A 528 9.67 0.11 -22.17
C ARG A 528 8.31 0.87 -22.13
N VAL A 529 8.27 2.10 -22.67
CA VAL A 529 7.04 2.90 -22.70
C VAL A 529 6.45 2.88 -24.10
N PRO A 530 5.30 2.23 -24.30
CA PRO A 530 4.65 2.20 -25.60
C PRO A 530 4.31 3.61 -26.09
N GLY A 531 4.69 3.92 -27.32
CA GLY A 531 4.23 5.11 -28.04
C GLY A 531 4.79 6.45 -27.57
N ARG A 532 5.51 6.54 -26.45
CA ARG A 532 6.03 7.81 -25.90
C ARG A 532 7.44 7.65 -25.36
N SER A 533 8.41 7.46 -26.22
CA SER A 533 9.82 7.43 -25.82
C SER A 533 10.45 8.81 -25.90
N PHE A 534 11.17 9.17 -24.86
CA PHE A 534 12.09 10.29 -24.92
C PHE A 534 13.33 9.89 -25.71
N ARG A 535 13.61 10.60 -26.80
CA ARG A 535 14.74 10.34 -27.69
C ARG A 535 15.54 11.61 -27.86
N ILE A 536 16.86 11.52 -27.69
CA ILE A 536 17.79 12.58 -28.03
C ILE A 536 18.24 12.37 -29.47
N GLU A 537 17.95 13.34 -30.33
CA GLU A 537 18.26 13.29 -31.76
C GLU A 537 19.34 14.28 -32.20
N GLY A 538 19.91 15.04 -31.26
CA GLY A 538 20.97 16.00 -31.56
C GLY A 538 21.22 17.04 -30.48
N ASN A 539 22.13 17.97 -30.74
CA ASN A 539 22.56 18.99 -29.78
C ASN A 539 21.40 19.82 -29.20
N ASN A 540 20.41 20.19 -30.01
CA ASN A 540 19.28 21.00 -29.55
C ASN A 540 18.46 20.30 -28.45
N GLN A 541 18.39 18.98 -28.47
CA GLN A 541 17.71 18.23 -27.42
C GLN A 541 18.58 18.08 -26.17
N VAL A 542 19.91 18.00 -26.34
CA VAL A 542 20.85 18.04 -25.21
C VAL A 542 20.74 19.38 -24.50
N ASP A 543 20.74 20.50 -25.23
CA ASP A 543 20.58 21.84 -24.67
C ASP A 543 19.22 21.98 -23.95
N SER A 544 18.15 21.45 -24.51
CA SER A 544 16.82 21.42 -23.86
C SER A 544 16.83 20.59 -22.57
N LEU A 545 17.52 19.44 -22.56
CA LEU A 545 17.67 18.60 -21.38
C LEU A 545 18.47 19.30 -20.29
N LEU A 546 19.63 19.91 -20.64
CA LEU A 546 20.47 20.66 -19.71
C LEU A 546 19.69 21.84 -19.09
N SER A 547 19.03 22.63 -19.93
CA SER A 547 18.19 23.76 -19.45
C SER A 547 17.07 23.29 -18.54
N GLY A 548 16.44 22.15 -18.84
CA GLY A 548 15.42 21.55 -17.98
C GLY A 548 15.97 21.10 -16.63
N MET A 549 17.19 20.53 -16.63
CA MET A 549 17.87 20.11 -15.40
C MET A 549 18.29 21.33 -14.56
N GLU A 550 18.80 22.39 -15.18
CA GLU A 550 19.13 23.64 -14.49
C GLU A 550 17.90 24.25 -13.81
N ARG A 551 16.78 24.33 -14.51
CA ARG A 551 15.51 24.81 -13.93
C ARG A 551 15.02 23.93 -12.79
N THR A 552 15.19 22.62 -12.90
CA THR A 552 14.81 21.68 -11.84
C THR A 552 15.72 21.86 -10.63
N PHE A 553 17.04 22.01 -10.84
CA PHE A 553 17.99 22.31 -9.78
C PHE A 553 17.62 23.60 -9.03
N ASP A 554 17.31 24.68 -9.76
CA ASP A 554 16.90 25.94 -9.17
C ASP A 554 15.64 25.82 -8.32
N ARG A 555 14.69 24.98 -8.74
CA ARG A 555 13.48 24.72 -7.95
C ARG A 555 13.79 23.99 -6.64
N PHE A 556 14.60 22.94 -6.69
CA PHE A 556 15.04 22.22 -5.48
C PHE A 556 15.88 23.08 -4.55
N ASP A 557 16.80 23.87 -5.10
CA ASP A 557 17.63 24.77 -4.29
C ASP A 557 16.80 25.80 -3.51
N LYS A 558 15.77 26.37 -4.14
CA LYS A 558 14.82 27.27 -3.46
C LYS A 558 14.05 26.55 -2.33
N VAL A 559 13.62 25.31 -2.55
CA VAL A 559 12.96 24.53 -1.49
C VAL A 559 13.93 24.26 -0.35
N ALA A 560 15.14 23.82 -0.63
CA ALA A 560 16.17 23.55 0.37
C ALA A 560 16.50 24.78 1.22
N GLN A 561 16.65 25.95 0.58
CA GLN A 561 16.90 27.22 1.29
C GLN A 561 15.74 27.59 2.22
N ARG A 562 14.50 27.44 1.78
CA ARG A 562 13.30 27.73 2.59
C ARG A 562 13.14 26.72 3.74
N CYS A 563 13.44 25.46 3.51
CA CYS A 563 13.47 24.45 4.57
C CYS A 563 14.50 24.79 5.66
N ALA A 564 15.71 25.16 5.25
CA ALA A 564 16.76 25.58 6.17
C ALA A 564 16.38 26.84 7.00
N GLN A 565 15.61 27.76 6.42
CA GLN A 565 15.11 28.95 7.12
C GLN A 565 13.98 28.62 8.09
N LEU A 566 13.09 27.69 7.73
CA LEU A 566 11.94 27.33 8.57
C LEU A 566 12.31 26.39 9.72
N MET A 567 13.22 25.45 9.49
CA MET A 567 13.57 24.41 10.47
C MET A 567 13.86 24.94 11.88
N PRO A 568 14.68 25.99 12.09
CA PRO A 568 14.95 26.52 13.44
C PRO A 568 13.72 27.17 14.10
N GLN A 569 12.70 27.54 13.33
CA GLN A 569 11.45 28.14 13.84
C GLN A 569 10.46 27.09 14.34
N LEU A 570 10.56 25.84 13.82
CA LEU A 570 9.72 24.75 14.29
C LEU A 570 10.05 24.35 15.72
N PRO A 571 9.07 23.91 16.54
CA PRO A 571 9.32 23.26 17.81
C PRO A 571 10.29 22.08 17.64
N GLU A 572 11.19 21.93 18.61
CA GLU A 572 12.29 20.94 18.54
C GLU A 572 11.80 19.52 18.21
N GLN A 573 10.68 19.11 18.79
CA GLN A 573 10.06 17.80 18.60
C GLN A 573 9.69 17.48 17.16
N TYR A 574 9.47 18.48 16.31
CA TYR A 574 9.06 18.29 14.90
C TYR A 574 10.24 18.34 13.92
N ARG A 575 11.39 18.86 14.33
CA ARG A 575 12.52 19.13 13.42
C ARG A 575 13.08 17.88 12.78
N CYS A 576 13.17 16.79 13.52
CA CYS A 576 13.72 15.54 13.01
C CYS A 576 12.86 14.97 11.88
N PHE A 577 11.54 14.90 12.09
CA PHE A 577 10.62 14.43 11.06
C PHE A 577 10.53 15.37 9.86
N PHE A 578 10.58 16.68 10.11
CA PHE A 578 10.65 17.69 9.04
C PHE A 578 11.91 17.52 8.19
N HIS A 579 13.08 17.36 8.80
CA HIS A 579 14.35 17.13 8.10
C HIS A 579 14.33 15.86 7.23
N ASP A 580 13.67 14.80 7.68
CA ASP A 580 13.64 13.54 6.94
C ASP A 580 12.65 13.56 5.76
N ASN A 581 11.73 14.52 5.73
CA ASN A 581 10.69 14.63 4.70
C ASN A 581 10.93 15.75 3.69
N LEU A 582 11.62 16.77 4.09
CA LEU A 582 11.85 17.99 3.31
C LEU A 582 13.29 18.47 3.42
#